data_a5ee88316d65db73fc9fbb8c2fa21569
#
_entry.id   a5ee88316d65db73fc9fbb8c2fa21569
#
_cell.length_a   1.000
_cell.length_b   1.000
_cell.length_c   1.000
_cell.angle_alpha   90.00
_cell.angle_beta   90.00
_cell.angle_gamma   90.00
#
_symmetry.space_group_name_H-M   'P 1'
#
loop_
_entity.id
_entity.type
_entity.pdbx_description
1 polymer ?
#
loop_
_entity_poly.entity_id
_entity_poly.type
_entity_poly.pdbx_seq_one_letter_code
_entity_poly.pdbx_strand_id
1 'polypeptide(L)'
;MHPNPAFRAEDRTRHINFARDRAFGVLALSTDDAPLISHVPFLLSSDGSMVELHLVRSNPILRTLTAPRAGRIAVSGPDGYISPDWYGLADQVPTWNYVAVHLTGRIEKRPQAELRGLLDRQSAFYEERLLPKPAWTADKMSPDALDRMLRMIVPCRMYVDDIQGTWKLNQNKPDEAREAAAERVEGGLGVELGWLATLMRDA
;
A
#
# COMPACT_ATOMS: atom_id res chain seq x y z
N MET A 1 8.78 -10.61 -2.25
CA MET A 1 9.73 -9.46 -2.33
C MET A 1 10.89 -9.82 -3.26
N HIS A 2 11.59 -8.83 -3.82
CA HIS A 2 12.73 -9.09 -4.72
C HIS A 2 13.82 -9.87 -3.99
N PRO A 3 14.45 -10.91 -4.60
CA PRO A 3 15.41 -11.75 -3.91
C PRO A 3 16.74 -11.04 -3.60
N ASN A 4 17.16 -10.06 -4.43
CA ASN A 4 18.41 -9.33 -4.24
C ASN A 4 18.35 -8.44 -2.98
N PRO A 5 19.26 -8.64 -2.00
CA PRO A 5 19.30 -7.85 -0.77
C PRO A 5 19.50 -6.34 -1.00
N ALA A 6 20.23 -5.95 -2.06
CA ALA A 6 20.47 -4.54 -2.39
C ALA A 6 19.17 -3.73 -2.54
N PHE A 7 18.06 -4.35 -2.93
CA PHE A 7 16.76 -3.71 -3.09
C PHE A 7 15.87 -3.81 -1.85
N ARG A 8 16.40 -4.32 -0.73
CA ARG A 8 15.67 -4.51 0.53
C ARG A 8 16.41 -3.89 1.73
N ALA A 9 17.42 -3.07 1.46
CA ALA A 9 18.30 -2.50 2.50
C ALA A 9 17.66 -1.36 3.31
N GLU A 10 16.51 -0.84 2.87
CA GLU A 10 15.80 0.24 3.54
C GLU A 10 15.33 -0.15 4.94
N ASP A 11 15.34 0.82 5.84
CA ASP A 11 14.91 0.60 7.20
C ASP A 11 13.39 0.37 7.31
N ARG A 12 12.98 -0.22 8.42
CA ARG A 12 11.57 -0.52 8.70
C ARG A 12 10.71 0.76 8.78
N THR A 13 11.27 1.86 9.22
CA THR A 13 10.57 3.14 9.36
C THR A 13 10.18 3.69 8.00
N ARG A 14 11.07 3.58 7.00
CA ARG A 14 10.76 3.99 5.62
C ARG A 14 9.61 3.17 5.04
N HIS A 15 9.57 1.86 5.29
CA HIS A 15 8.46 1.00 4.86
C HIS A 15 7.14 1.37 5.53
N ILE A 16 7.15 1.64 6.84
CA ILE A 16 5.96 2.05 7.60
C ILE A 16 5.43 3.38 7.07
N ASN A 17 6.29 4.38 6.93
CA ASN A 17 5.88 5.70 6.44
C ASN A 17 5.30 5.61 5.05
N PHE A 18 5.95 4.88 4.13
CA PHE A 18 5.45 4.66 2.79
C PHE A 18 4.06 4.00 2.80
N ALA A 19 3.87 2.92 3.56
CA ALA A 19 2.59 2.22 3.61
C ALA A 19 1.49 3.09 4.23
N ARG A 20 1.82 3.91 5.24
CA ARG A 20 0.89 4.87 5.85
C ARG A 20 0.50 5.98 4.89
N ASP A 21 1.46 6.49 4.12
CA ASP A 21 1.20 7.56 3.14
C ASP A 21 0.34 7.06 1.99
N ARG A 22 0.56 5.86 1.50
CA ARG A 22 -0.29 5.24 0.47
C ARG A 22 -1.68 4.90 1.02
N ALA A 23 -1.76 4.30 2.18
CA ALA A 23 -2.99 3.93 2.90
C ALA A 23 -4.03 3.18 2.05
N PHE A 24 -3.61 2.60 0.93
CA PHE A 24 -4.41 1.81 0.00
C PHE A 24 -3.57 0.64 -0.53
N GLY A 25 -4.15 -0.55 -0.59
CA GLY A 25 -3.43 -1.73 -1.01
C GLY A 25 -4.32 -2.91 -1.35
N VAL A 26 -3.68 -4.02 -1.70
CA VAL A 26 -4.32 -5.28 -2.06
C VAL A 26 -4.23 -6.24 -0.88
N LEU A 27 -5.36 -6.48 -0.21
CA LEU A 27 -5.47 -7.53 0.80
C LEU A 27 -5.63 -8.88 0.11
N ALA A 28 -4.78 -9.83 0.43
CA ALA A 28 -4.80 -11.21 -0.06
C ALA A 28 -4.85 -12.21 1.10
N LEU A 29 -5.75 -13.19 1.00
CA LEU A 29 -5.85 -14.35 1.91
C LEU A 29 -5.79 -15.63 1.11
N SER A 30 -4.94 -16.57 1.54
CA SER A 30 -4.84 -17.89 0.93
C SER A 30 -6.11 -18.72 1.18
N THR A 31 -6.51 -19.50 0.16
CA THR A 31 -7.53 -20.54 0.25
C THR A 31 -6.99 -21.83 -0.36
N ASP A 32 -7.76 -22.90 -0.39
CA ASP A 32 -7.39 -24.15 -1.06
C ASP A 32 -7.39 -24.00 -2.60
N ASP A 33 -8.06 -22.97 -3.07
CA ASP A 33 -8.10 -22.52 -4.46
C ASP A 33 -7.20 -21.29 -4.69
N ALA A 34 -7.60 -20.39 -5.59
CA ALA A 34 -6.94 -19.11 -5.81
C ALA A 34 -7.09 -18.20 -4.57
N PRO A 35 -6.08 -17.37 -4.27
CA PRO A 35 -6.19 -16.42 -3.18
C PRO A 35 -7.38 -15.47 -3.34
N LEU A 36 -8.12 -15.22 -2.26
CA LEU A 36 -9.11 -14.15 -2.23
C LEU A 36 -8.40 -12.80 -2.16
N ILE A 37 -8.81 -11.88 -3.02
CA ILE A 37 -8.18 -10.56 -3.15
C ILE A 37 -9.23 -9.45 -3.00
N SER A 38 -8.87 -8.38 -2.30
CA SER A 38 -9.68 -7.17 -2.18
C SER A 38 -8.79 -5.92 -2.14
N HIS A 39 -9.12 -4.90 -2.91
CA HIS A 39 -8.47 -3.61 -2.83
C HIS A 39 -9.10 -2.82 -1.69
N VAL A 40 -8.30 -2.36 -0.75
CA VAL A 40 -8.79 -1.78 0.51
C VAL A 40 -8.05 -0.51 0.89
N PRO A 41 -8.78 0.55 1.25
CA PRO A 41 -8.23 1.64 2.04
C PRO A 41 -8.00 1.13 3.47
N PHE A 42 -6.94 1.61 4.12
CA PHE A 42 -6.62 1.20 5.48
C PHE A 42 -5.94 2.31 6.28
N LEU A 43 -5.91 2.16 7.60
CA LEU A 43 -5.07 2.93 8.49
C LEU A 43 -4.00 2.00 9.08
N LEU A 44 -2.72 2.39 8.98
CA LEU A 44 -1.61 1.71 9.64
C LEU A 44 -1.17 2.52 10.87
N SER A 45 -1.03 1.86 12.02
CA SER A 45 -0.51 2.49 13.23
C SER A 45 0.90 3.06 13.03
N SER A 46 1.28 4.04 13.83
CA SER A 46 2.58 4.73 13.70
C SER A 46 3.78 3.82 13.90
N ASP A 47 3.64 2.78 14.70
CA ASP A 47 4.66 1.74 14.94
C ASP A 47 4.63 0.59 13.92
N GLY A 48 3.63 0.60 13.02
CA GLY A 48 3.43 -0.43 12.02
C GLY A 48 2.91 -1.77 12.54
N SER A 49 2.42 -1.82 13.79
CA SER A 49 1.97 -3.07 14.42
C SER A 49 0.54 -3.47 14.06
N MET A 50 -0.28 -2.52 13.58
CA MET A 50 -1.71 -2.75 13.41
C MET A 50 -2.26 -2.03 12.19
N VAL A 51 -3.07 -2.74 11.40
CA VAL A 51 -3.87 -2.19 10.30
C VAL A 51 -5.35 -2.26 10.68
N GLU A 52 -6.06 -1.16 10.50
CA GLU A 52 -7.51 -1.08 10.57
C GLU A 52 -8.10 -0.82 9.18
N LEU A 53 -9.12 -1.59 8.83
CA LEU A 53 -9.83 -1.50 7.54
C LEU A 53 -11.28 -1.96 7.68
N HIS A 54 -12.07 -1.78 6.64
CA HIS A 54 -13.41 -2.36 6.57
C HIS A 54 -13.64 -3.06 5.23
N LEU A 55 -14.52 -4.03 5.23
CA LEU A 55 -14.93 -4.76 4.04
C LEU A 55 -16.46 -4.71 3.89
N VAL A 56 -16.93 -4.65 2.64
CA VAL A 56 -18.36 -4.82 2.34
C VAL A 56 -18.82 -6.18 2.85
N ARG A 57 -19.98 -6.24 3.51
CA ARG A 57 -20.50 -7.46 4.16
C ARG A 57 -20.59 -8.68 3.25
N SER A 58 -20.81 -8.47 1.96
CA SER A 58 -20.84 -9.54 0.95
C SER A 58 -19.44 -10.00 0.48
N ASN A 59 -18.36 -9.35 0.92
CA ASN A 59 -17.00 -9.70 0.48
C ASN A 59 -16.66 -11.15 0.87
N PRO A 60 -16.19 -11.98 -0.09
CA PRO A 60 -15.86 -13.39 0.17
C PRO A 60 -14.85 -13.59 1.31
N ILE A 61 -13.91 -12.66 1.49
CA ILE A 61 -12.92 -12.70 2.58
C ILE A 61 -13.62 -12.80 3.93
N LEU A 62 -14.71 -12.05 4.17
CA LEU A 62 -15.43 -12.08 5.45
C LEU A 62 -16.03 -13.45 5.78
N ARG A 63 -16.36 -14.25 4.77
CA ARG A 63 -16.88 -15.62 4.99
C ARG A 63 -15.80 -16.54 5.56
N THR A 64 -14.54 -16.29 5.21
CA THR A 64 -13.41 -17.09 5.68
C THR A 64 -12.89 -16.68 7.07
N LEU A 65 -13.23 -15.46 7.54
CA LEU A 65 -12.80 -14.92 8.83
C LEU A 65 -13.72 -15.40 9.98
N THR A 66 -13.83 -16.69 10.17
CA THR A 66 -14.49 -17.30 11.35
C THR A 66 -13.59 -17.26 12.59
N ALA A 67 -12.27 -17.16 12.37
CA ALA A 67 -11.21 -16.94 13.34
C ALA A 67 -10.12 -16.08 12.69
N PRO A 68 -9.15 -15.52 13.46
CA PRO A 68 -8.02 -14.79 12.90
C PRO A 68 -7.25 -15.63 11.87
N ARG A 69 -7.03 -15.09 10.66
CA ARG A 69 -6.34 -15.79 9.57
C ARG A 69 -5.11 -15.02 9.10
N ALA A 70 -4.11 -15.75 8.63
CA ALA A 70 -2.96 -15.16 7.97
C ALA A 70 -3.40 -14.45 6.68
N GLY A 71 -2.91 -13.23 6.50
CA GLY A 71 -3.18 -12.41 5.32
C GLY A 71 -2.00 -11.50 5.01
N ARG A 72 -2.03 -10.91 3.84
CA ARG A 72 -1.03 -9.95 3.40
C ARG A 72 -1.71 -8.76 2.73
N ILE A 73 -1.23 -7.56 3.04
CA ILE A 73 -1.57 -6.36 2.28
C ILE A 73 -0.33 -5.99 1.46
N ALA A 74 -0.48 -5.96 0.13
CA ALA A 74 0.52 -5.46 -0.79
C ALA A 74 0.21 -4.00 -1.11
N VAL A 75 1.16 -3.12 -0.82
CA VAL A 75 1.10 -1.67 -1.08
C VAL A 75 2.05 -1.38 -2.22
N SER A 76 1.52 -0.96 -3.36
CA SER A 76 2.31 -0.59 -4.54
C SER A 76 2.66 0.89 -4.51
N GLY A 77 3.86 1.21 -4.98
CA GLY A 77 4.36 2.55 -5.21
C GLY A 77 4.56 2.84 -6.69
N PRO A 78 5.39 3.84 -7.01
CA PRO A 78 5.75 4.14 -8.38
C PRO A 78 6.47 2.94 -9.00
N ASP A 79 6.23 2.72 -10.28
CA ASP A 79 6.92 1.71 -11.06
C ASP A 79 7.20 2.21 -12.48
N GLY A 80 8.21 1.63 -13.14
CA GLY A 80 8.53 2.01 -14.50
C GLY A 80 9.50 1.04 -15.18
N TYR A 81 9.28 0.89 -16.48
CA TYR A 81 10.22 0.20 -17.36
C TYR A 81 11.48 1.04 -17.54
N ILE A 82 12.63 0.39 -17.45
CA ILE A 82 13.94 1.01 -17.67
C ILE A 82 14.59 0.37 -18.89
N SER A 83 14.80 1.17 -19.93
CA SER A 83 15.55 0.74 -21.12
C SER A 83 17.05 0.61 -20.80
N PRO A 84 17.71 -0.45 -21.26
CA PRO A 84 19.16 -0.59 -21.11
C PRO A 84 19.94 0.51 -21.82
N ASP A 85 19.40 1.10 -22.89
CA ASP A 85 20.03 2.19 -23.63
C ASP A 85 20.21 3.46 -22.78
N TRP A 86 19.40 3.60 -21.73
CA TRP A 86 19.45 4.77 -20.84
C TRP A 86 20.66 4.77 -19.90
N TYR A 87 21.29 3.61 -19.70
CA TYR A 87 22.44 3.51 -18.80
C TYR A 87 23.75 4.00 -19.42
N GLY A 88 23.85 4.06 -20.77
CA GLY A 88 25.11 4.35 -21.45
C GLY A 88 26.22 3.32 -21.18
N LEU A 89 25.85 2.10 -20.78
CA LEU A 89 26.74 0.98 -20.43
C LEU A 89 26.53 -0.18 -21.38
N ALA A 90 27.60 -0.92 -21.66
CA ALA A 90 27.51 -2.18 -22.40
C ALA A 90 26.89 -3.32 -21.58
N ASP A 91 26.38 -4.33 -22.27
CA ASP A 91 25.87 -5.57 -21.67
C ASP A 91 24.76 -5.38 -20.61
N GLN A 92 23.86 -4.45 -20.86
CA GLN A 92 22.70 -4.22 -20.01
C GLN A 92 21.44 -4.88 -20.58
N VAL A 93 20.49 -5.17 -19.69
CA VAL A 93 19.19 -5.74 -20.05
C VAL A 93 18.05 -4.85 -19.56
N PRO A 94 16.88 -4.88 -20.23
CA PRO A 94 15.71 -4.16 -19.76
C PRO A 94 15.23 -4.67 -18.42
N THR A 95 14.65 -3.78 -17.62
CA THR A 95 14.13 -4.11 -16.29
C THR A 95 12.94 -3.23 -15.90
N TRP A 96 12.31 -3.54 -14.77
CA TRP A 96 11.40 -2.65 -14.07
C TRP A 96 12.01 -2.17 -12.76
N ASN A 97 11.95 -0.87 -12.52
CA ASN A 97 12.14 -0.30 -11.21
C ASN A 97 10.78 -0.12 -10.55
N TYR A 98 10.72 -0.29 -9.23
CA TYR A 98 9.47 -0.17 -8.50
C TYR A 98 9.70 -0.08 -6.99
N VAL A 99 8.68 0.44 -6.31
CA VAL A 99 8.56 0.39 -4.85
C VAL A 99 7.36 -0.47 -4.48
N ALA A 100 7.54 -1.38 -3.54
CA ALA A 100 6.45 -2.16 -2.96
C ALA A 100 6.72 -2.48 -1.50
N VAL A 101 5.67 -2.39 -0.66
CA VAL A 101 5.73 -2.79 0.75
C VAL A 101 4.64 -3.84 1.02
N HIS A 102 5.03 -4.90 1.70
CA HIS A 102 4.12 -5.96 2.13
C HIS A 102 3.98 -5.94 3.64
N LEU A 103 2.73 -5.85 4.11
CA LEU A 103 2.35 -6.01 5.51
C LEU A 103 1.78 -7.42 5.65
N THR A 104 2.43 -8.28 6.42
CA THR A 104 1.98 -9.65 6.67
C THR A 104 1.54 -9.77 8.11
N GLY A 105 0.42 -10.45 8.37
CA GLY A 105 -0.09 -10.57 9.72
C GLY A 105 -1.36 -11.42 9.81
N ARG A 106 -2.06 -11.31 10.93
CA ARG A 106 -3.30 -12.02 11.18
C ARG A 106 -4.47 -11.05 11.20
N ILE A 107 -5.40 -11.26 10.25
CA ILE A 107 -6.62 -10.44 10.11
C ILE A 107 -7.81 -11.12 10.78
N GLU A 108 -8.64 -10.31 11.42
CA GLU A 108 -9.88 -10.72 12.07
C GLU A 108 -11.01 -9.71 11.86
N LYS A 109 -12.25 -10.15 12.02
CA LYS A 109 -13.42 -9.26 12.13
C LYS A 109 -13.43 -8.59 13.50
N ARG A 110 -13.87 -7.34 13.55
CA ARG A 110 -14.08 -6.61 14.80
C ARG A 110 -15.57 -6.42 15.10
N PRO A 111 -15.93 -6.17 16.36
CA PRO A 111 -17.32 -5.81 16.72
C PRO A 111 -17.84 -4.62 15.91
N GLN A 112 -19.09 -4.70 15.47
CA GLN A 112 -19.73 -3.65 14.68
C GLN A 112 -19.70 -2.27 15.39
N ALA A 113 -19.68 -2.25 16.70
CA ALA A 113 -19.57 -1.04 17.50
C ALA A 113 -18.28 -0.24 17.27
N GLU A 114 -17.18 -0.89 16.80
CA GLU A 114 -15.92 -0.23 16.49
C GLU A 114 -15.96 0.49 15.13
N LEU A 115 -16.94 0.17 14.28
CA LEU A 115 -16.97 0.65 12.89
C LEU A 115 -17.05 2.18 12.78
N ARG A 116 -17.91 2.81 13.56
CA ARG A 116 -18.12 4.27 13.47
C ARG A 116 -16.81 5.01 13.76
N GLY A 117 -16.14 4.67 14.85
CA GLY A 117 -14.87 5.29 15.22
C GLY A 117 -13.74 5.02 14.19
N LEU A 118 -13.73 3.83 13.58
CA LEU A 118 -12.81 3.52 12.48
C LEU A 118 -13.04 4.46 11.28
N LEU A 119 -14.29 4.59 10.84
CA LEU A 119 -14.62 5.42 9.68
C LEU A 119 -14.35 6.90 9.92
N ASP A 120 -14.64 7.40 11.13
CA ASP A 120 -14.34 8.80 11.48
C ASP A 120 -12.82 9.08 11.41
N ARG A 121 -11.98 8.18 11.93
CA ARG A 121 -10.52 8.30 11.81
C ARG A 121 -10.02 8.18 10.37
N GLN A 122 -10.58 7.23 9.61
CA GLN A 122 -10.20 7.01 8.22
C GLN A 122 -10.59 8.19 7.34
N SER A 123 -11.79 8.73 7.53
CA SER A 123 -12.25 9.94 6.84
C SER A 123 -11.37 11.15 7.18
N ALA A 124 -11.10 11.39 8.47
CA ALA A 124 -10.23 12.49 8.89
C ALA A 124 -8.85 12.40 8.23
N PHE A 125 -8.25 11.20 8.20
CA PHE A 125 -6.94 10.96 7.61
C PHE A 125 -6.87 11.31 6.10
N TYR A 126 -7.92 11.01 5.32
CA TYR A 126 -7.94 11.35 3.91
C TYR A 126 -8.37 12.81 3.67
N GLU A 127 -9.32 13.30 4.43
CA GLU A 127 -9.84 14.66 4.29
C GLU A 127 -8.80 15.74 4.63
N GLU A 128 -7.91 15.48 5.60
CA GLU A 128 -6.78 16.36 5.92
C GLU A 128 -5.86 16.61 4.71
N ARG A 129 -5.74 15.64 3.82
CA ARG A 129 -4.93 15.75 2.60
C ARG A 129 -5.60 16.55 1.48
N LEU A 130 -6.86 16.91 1.66
CA LEU A 130 -7.64 17.67 0.70
C LEU A 130 -7.82 19.16 1.10
N LEU A 131 -7.10 19.61 2.13
CA LEU A 131 -7.11 21.02 2.52
C LEU A 131 -6.63 21.92 1.34
N PRO A 132 -7.19 23.14 1.19
CA PRO A 132 -8.05 23.88 2.14
C PRO A 132 -9.54 23.57 2.03
N LYS A 133 -9.99 22.54 1.30
CA LYS A 133 -11.40 22.12 1.27
C LYS A 133 -11.86 21.81 2.73
N PRO A 134 -13.03 22.30 3.19
CA PRO A 134 -13.60 21.89 4.46
C PRO A 134 -13.75 20.37 4.53
N ALA A 135 -13.25 19.76 5.60
CA ALA A 135 -13.29 18.32 5.77
C ALA A 135 -14.72 17.79 5.72
N TRP A 136 -14.91 16.64 5.09
CA TRP A 136 -16.15 15.90 5.17
C TRP A 136 -16.23 15.16 6.51
N THR A 137 -17.38 15.25 7.15
CA THR A 137 -17.69 14.47 8.37
C THR A 137 -19.03 13.78 8.20
N ALA A 138 -19.25 12.69 8.94
CA ALA A 138 -20.48 11.93 8.87
C ALA A 138 -21.71 12.71 9.35
N ASP A 139 -21.55 13.83 10.04
CA ASP A 139 -22.64 14.72 10.45
C ASP A 139 -23.35 15.41 9.27
N LYS A 140 -22.74 15.37 8.08
CA LYS A 140 -23.38 15.81 6.83
C LYS A 140 -24.43 14.82 6.29
N MET A 141 -24.53 13.64 6.90
CA MET A 141 -25.51 12.60 6.52
C MET A 141 -26.72 12.60 7.47
N SER A 142 -27.88 12.24 6.94
CA SER A 142 -29.00 11.94 7.82
C SER A 142 -28.73 10.65 8.62
N PRO A 143 -29.18 10.58 9.89
CA PRO A 143 -28.93 9.40 10.74
C PRO A 143 -29.35 8.08 10.09
N ASP A 144 -30.55 8.05 9.49
CA ASP A 144 -31.07 6.83 8.83
C ASP A 144 -30.23 6.38 7.65
N ALA A 145 -29.68 7.32 6.85
CA ALA A 145 -28.81 6.99 5.73
C ALA A 145 -27.47 6.45 6.22
N LEU A 146 -26.89 7.08 7.24
CA LEU A 146 -25.66 6.64 7.87
C LEU A 146 -25.82 5.23 8.45
N ASP A 147 -26.87 4.98 9.21
CA ASP A 147 -27.13 3.67 9.81
C ASP A 147 -27.32 2.56 8.76
N ARG A 148 -27.99 2.85 7.66
CA ARG A 148 -28.10 1.88 6.54
C ARG A 148 -26.74 1.54 5.97
N MET A 149 -25.87 2.54 5.73
CA MET A 149 -24.54 2.32 5.17
C MET A 149 -23.62 1.57 6.14
N LEU A 150 -23.66 1.91 7.42
CA LEU A 150 -22.89 1.20 8.45
C LEU A 150 -23.22 -0.30 8.51
N ARG A 151 -24.50 -0.68 8.28
CA ARG A 151 -24.88 -2.11 8.22
C ARG A 151 -24.32 -2.87 7.02
N MET A 152 -23.89 -2.17 5.96
CA MET A 152 -23.37 -2.81 4.73
C MET A 152 -21.92 -3.22 4.84
N ILE A 153 -21.19 -2.77 5.84
CA ILE A 153 -19.76 -2.97 5.99
C ILE A 153 -19.40 -3.56 7.36
N VAL A 154 -18.24 -4.18 7.44
CA VAL A 154 -17.76 -4.88 8.65
C VAL A 154 -16.34 -4.40 8.94
N PRO A 155 -16.05 -3.91 10.15
CA PRO A 155 -14.71 -3.53 10.54
C PRO A 155 -13.82 -4.76 10.68
N CYS A 156 -12.58 -4.62 10.25
CA CYS A 156 -11.54 -5.64 10.35
C CYS A 156 -10.27 -5.03 10.90
N ARG A 157 -9.46 -5.85 11.54
CA ARG A 157 -8.14 -5.49 12.05
C ARG A 157 -7.14 -6.55 11.67
N MET A 158 -5.94 -6.14 11.25
CA MET A 158 -4.81 -7.04 11.06
C MET A 158 -3.70 -6.64 12.03
N TYR A 159 -3.27 -7.59 12.84
CA TYR A 159 -2.04 -7.47 13.64
C TYR A 159 -0.87 -7.86 12.74
N VAL A 160 0.07 -6.94 12.58
CA VAL A 160 1.18 -7.07 11.63
C VAL A 160 2.35 -7.76 12.31
N ASP A 161 2.72 -8.91 11.78
CA ASP A 161 3.84 -9.72 12.27
C ASP A 161 5.14 -9.35 11.55
N ASP A 162 5.05 -8.94 10.25
CA ASP A 162 6.21 -8.69 9.41
C ASP A 162 5.92 -7.59 8.38
N ILE A 163 6.91 -6.73 8.16
CA ILE A 163 6.89 -5.66 7.14
C ILE A 163 8.13 -5.82 6.27
N GLN A 164 7.92 -6.02 4.98
CA GLN A 164 8.98 -6.14 3.99
C GLN A 164 8.82 -5.09 2.91
N GLY A 165 9.92 -4.45 2.49
CA GLY A 165 9.94 -3.51 1.38
C GLY A 165 10.86 -3.99 0.24
N THR A 166 10.53 -3.61 -0.98
CA THR A 166 11.42 -3.62 -2.14
C THR A 166 11.47 -2.21 -2.70
N TRP A 167 12.67 -1.68 -2.78
CA TRP A 167 12.98 -0.38 -3.38
C TRP A 167 13.99 -0.62 -4.48
N LYS A 168 13.52 -1.08 -5.63
CA LYS A 168 14.39 -1.33 -6.79
C LYS A 168 14.48 -0.06 -7.62
N LEU A 169 15.60 0.65 -7.45
CA LEU A 169 15.80 2.01 -7.95
C LEU A 169 17.10 2.15 -8.75
N ASN A 170 17.66 1.06 -9.23
CA ASN A 170 18.98 1.00 -9.89
C ASN A 170 20.17 1.32 -8.97
N GLN A 171 20.03 1.25 -7.66
CA GLN A 171 21.11 1.47 -6.68
C GLN A 171 22.28 0.46 -6.80
N ASN A 172 22.14 -0.55 -7.64
CA ASN A 172 23.20 -1.49 -8.02
C ASN A 172 23.97 -1.07 -9.27
N LYS A 173 23.70 0.10 -9.84
CA LYS A 173 24.37 0.69 -10.99
C LYS A 173 25.29 1.82 -10.53
N PRO A 174 26.31 2.20 -11.34
CA PRO A 174 27.04 3.44 -11.12
C PRO A 174 26.09 4.65 -11.10
N ASP A 175 26.40 5.65 -10.28
CA ASP A 175 25.56 6.83 -10.10
C ASP A 175 25.20 7.52 -11.41
N GLU A 176 26.19 7.73 -12.31
CA GLU A 176 25.98 8.33 -13.62
C GLU A 176 24.94 7.57 -14.48
N ALA A 177 24.99 6.23 -14.45
CA ALA A 177 24.04 5.41 -15.20
C ALA A 177 22.64 5.44 -14.57
N ARG A 178 22.57 5.48 -13.23
CA ARG A 178 21.30 5.58 -12.48
C ARG A 178 20.63 6.92 -12.75
N GLU A 179 21.39 8.02 -12.69
CA GLU A 179 20.89 9.38 -12.95
C GLU A 179 20.44 9.54 -14.42
N ALA A 180 21.22 9.06 -15.40
CA ALA A 180 20.86 9.07 -16.79
C ALA A 180 19.55 8.31 -17.08
N ALA A 181 19.31 7.19 -16.40
CA ALA A 181 18.05 6.46 -16.49
C ALA A 181 16.90 7.21 -15.78
N ALA A 182 17.16 7.88 -14.65
CA ALA A 182 16.17 8.68 -13.93
C ALA A 182 15.68 9.88 -14.74
N GLU A 183 16.54 10.54 -15.52
CA GLU A 183 16.16 11.63 -16.42
C GLU A 183 15.18 11.19 -17.52
N ARG A 184 15.29 9.96 -17.97
CA ARG A 184 14.53 9.44 -19.12
C ARG A 184 13.25 8.72 -18.72
N VAL A 185 13.18 8.19 -17.50
CA VAL A 185 12.03 7.38 -17.05
C VAL A 185 10.75 8.21 -16.97
N GLU A 186 10.83 9.52 -16.72
CA GLU A 186 9.66 10.41 -16.61
C GLU A 186 8.77 10.42 -17.87
N GLY A 187 9.37 10.25 -19.05
CA GLY A 187 8.66 10.13 -20.32
C GLY A 187 8.40 8.68 -20.77
N GLY A 188 8.65 7.70 -19.90
CA GLY A 188 8.62 6.27 -20.22
C GLY A 188 7.27 5.59 -19.98
N LEU A 189 7.34 4.29 -19.66
CA LEU A 189 6.19 3.41 -19.36
C LEU A 189 6.15 3.08 -17.87
N GLY A 190 5.03 3.31 -17.22
CA GLY A 190 4.81 3.00 -15.80
C GLY A 190 3.83 3.91 -15.11
N VAL A 191 3.86 3.91 -13.78
CA VAL A 191 2.96 4.70 -12.93
C VAL A 191 3.76 5.62 -12.02
N GLU A 192 3.32 6.87 -11.86
CA GLU A 192 3.97 7.89 -11.00
C GLU A 192 5.47 8.08 -11.34
N LEU A 193 5.78 8.17 -12.63
CA LEU A 193 7.14 8.15 -13.16
C LEU A 193 8.02 9.30 -12.65
N GLY A 194 7.48 10.50 -12.44
CA GLY A 194 8.21 11.62 -11.84
C GLY A 194 8.65 11.32 -10.39
N TRP A 195 7.80 10.65 -9.61
CA TRP A 195 8.19 10.21 -8.28
C TRP A 195 9.24 9.09 -8.33
N LEU A 196 9.08 8.13 -9.25
CA LEU A 196 10.09 7.09 -9.46
C LEU A 196 11.46 7.70 -9.80
N ALA A 197 11.50 8.68 -10.71
CA ALA A 197 12.72 9.38 -11.10
C ALA A 197 13.39 10.07 -9.89
N THR A 198 12.61 10.75 -9.06
CA THR A 198 13.11 11.36 -7.82
C THR A 198 13.73 10.32 -6.90
N LEU A 199 13.03 9.22 -6.62
CA LEU A 199 13.56 8.14 -5.79
C LEU A 199 14.83 7.49 -6.37
N MET A 200 14.94 7.40 -7.70
CA MET A 200 16.12 6.89 -8.36
C MET A 200 17.33 7.82 -8.21
N ARG A 201 17.13 9.14 -8.18
CA ARG A 201 18.22 10.11 -7.94
C ARG A 201 18.73 10.04 -6.50
N ASP A 202 17.81 9.80 -5.55
CA ASP A 202 18.11 9.77 -4.12
C ASP A 202 18.63 8.41 -3.61
N ALA A 203 18.76 7.40 -4.46
CA ALA A 203 19.06 6.01 -4.10
C ALA A 203 20.54 5.67 -4.04
#